data_59d6d2f1322be42e64933acde4de3844
#
_entry.id   59d6d2f1322be42e64933acde4de3844
#
_cell.length_a   1.000
_cell.length_b   1.000
_cell.length_c   1.000
_cell.angle_alpha   90.00
_cell.angle_beta   90.00
_cell.angle_gamma   90.00
#
_symmetry.space_group_name_H-M   'P 1'
#
loop_
_entity.id
_entity.type
_entity.pdbx_description
1 polymer ?
#
loop_
_entity_poly.entity_id
_entity_poly.type
_entity_poly.pdbx_seq_one_letter_code
_entity_poly.pdbx_strand_id
1 'polypeptide(L)'
;MTRSRPLLLLLSASMLAPAACARDGGAAPPASAPAASTTAAEPEVVKTLRGQGVEFMGTFDTPVGLTGYAGVAGQRPLAVYVSSDGQHAIVGTLVNAKGEDVGAAKLKELVSGPMGAKLWQRVEASHWVADGKADAPRIVYAFSDPNCPYCNRFWEAARPWVESGKVQIRQILVGVIREDSANKAAAILGAASPEQALQQNERDFSRGVIKGLAKLPAEIEAKLRDNELAMLELGFQGTPGIVFKDADGSVQTRTGLPQGDDLQAVLGPR
;
A
#
# COMPACT_ATOMS: atom_id res chain seq x y z
N MET A 1 39.48 -8.86 48.00
CA MET A 1 40.22 -8.01 48.95
C MET A 1 39.46 -6.70 48.98
N THR A 2 38.71 -6.60 49.97
CA THR A 2 38.73 -5.70 51.13
C THR A 2 38.20 -4.33 50.82
N ARG A 3 36.98 -4.06 51.29
CA ARG A 3 36.61 -3.30 52.51
C ARG A 3 36.74 -1.79 52.32
N SER A 4 35.92 -0.87 52.75
CA SER A 4 34.91 -0.82 53.82
C SER A 4 34.21 0.53 53.77
N ARG A 5 32.99 0.57 54.19
CA ARG A 5 32.27 1.69 54.83
C ARG A 5 33.00 2.15 56.10
N PRO A 6 32.67 3.23 56.83
CA PRO A 6 31.34 3.75 57.20
C PRO A 6 31.25 5.29 57.35
N LEU A 7 30.12 5.90 57.49
CA LEU A 7 29.16 6.15 58.59
C LEU A 7 29.33 7.49 59.35
N LEU A 8 28.21 8.04 59.75
CA LEU A 8 27.83 8.94 60.85
C LEU A 8 27.67 10.40 60.48
N LEU A 9 26.48 10.92 60.57
CA LEU A 9 25.57 11.31 61.69
C LEU A 9 25.84 12.71 62.24
N LEU A 10 24.83 13.48 62.35
CA LEU A 10 24.24 14.29 63.45
C LEU A 10 23.77 15.65 62.96
N LEU A 11 22.51 15.90 62.98
CA LEU A 11 21.61 16.50 64.00
C LEU A 11 21.92 17.94 64.43
N SER A 12 21.00 18.82 64.23
CA SER A 12 20.29 19.71 65.18
C SER A 12 19.66 20.83 64.40
N ALA A 13 18.42 21.03 64.36
CA ALA A 13 17.41 21.46 65.33
C ALA A 13 17.44 22.97 65.65
N SER A 14 16.26 23.54 65.49
CA SER A 14 15.68 24.70 66.20
C SER A 14 15.84 26.08 65.55
N MET A 15 14.92 26.93 65.45
CA MET A 15 13.62 27.29 66.02
C MET A 15 13.09 28.57 65.36
N LEU A 16 11.78 28.62 65.20
CA LEU A 16 10.81 29.71 65.38
C LEU A 16 11.03 31.14 64.81
N ALA A 17 10.24 31.47 63.85
CA ALA A 17 9.00 32.28 63.74
C ALA A 17 9.03 33.73 64.26
N PRO A 18 8.02 34.58 63.96
CA PRO A 18 7.29 34.96 62.76
C PRO A 18 7.24 36.50 62.56
N ALA A 19 6.82 37.01 61.45
CA ALA A 19 6.06 38.25 61.22
C ALA A 19 5.73 38.40 59.75
N ALA A 20 4.58 38.37 59.39
CA ALA A 20 3.47 39.30 59.23
C ALA A 20 3.60 40.29 58.05
N CYS A 21 2.63 40.11 57.14
CA CYS A 21 1.99 41.14 56.30
C CYS A 21 2.78 41.85 55.24
N ALA A 22 2.50 41.49 53.97
CA ALA A 22 1.91 42.47 53.03
C ALA A 22 1.32 41.73 51.84
N ARG A 23 0.04 41.91 51.59
CA ARG A 23 -0.68 41.59 50.40
C ARG A 23 -0.22 42.53 49.29
N ASP A 24 0.33 42.01 48.22
CA ASP A 24 0.24 42.66 46.93
C ASP A 24 -0.29 41.66 45.93
N GLY A 25 -1.43 42.03 45.37
CA GLY A 25 -2.17 41.24 44.40
C GLY A 25 -1.46 41.29 43.04
N GLY A 26 -0.60 40.31 42.78
CA GLY A 26 -0.13 40.02 41.45
C GLY A 26 -1.13 39.09 40.76
N ALA A 27 -1.94 39.65 39.87
CA ALA A 27 -2.82 38.87 39.00
C ALA A 27 -1.97 37.90 38.18
N ALA A 28 -2.23 36.61 38.30
CA ALA A 28 -1.68 35.60 37.40
C ALA A 28 -2.11 35.94 35.97
N PRO A 29 -1.20 35.82 34.98
CA PRO A 29 -1.61 35.98 33.60
C PRO A 29 -2.67 34.91 33.26
N PRO A 30 -3.71 35.27 32.50
CA PRO A 30 -4.75 34.31 32.13
C PRO A 30 -4.09 33.14 31.37
N ALA A 31 -4.39 31.93 31.83
CA ALA A 31 -4.04 30.72 31.11
C ALA A 31 -4.54 30.87 29.66
N SER A 32 -3.64 30.79 28.73
CA SER A 32 -3.96 30.77 27.30
C SER A 32 -4.96 29.63 27.07
N ALA A 33 -6.19 29.99 26.76
CA ALA A 33 -7.19 29.05 26.31
C ALA A 33 -6.61 28.30 25.09
N PRO A 34 -6.89 26.99 24.94
CA PRO A 34 -6.49 26.30 23.74
C PRO A 34 -7.11 27.00 22.54
N ALA A 35 -6.25 27.41 21.62
CA ALA A 35 -6.68 28.05 20.38
C ALA A 35 -7.74 27.14 19.73
N ALA A 36 -8.96 27.63 19.68
CA ALA A 36 -10.02 27.00 18.89
C ALA A 36 -9.47 26.82 17.47
N SER A 37 -9.46 25.61 16.99
CA SER A 37 -9.16 25.29 15.60
C SER A 37 -10.21 25.99 14.74
N THR A 38 -9.93 27.23 14.38
CA THR A 38 -10.66 27.90 13.30
C THR A 38 -10.43 27.03 12.06
N THR A 39 -11.48 26.46 11.55
CA THR A 39 -11.51 25.86 10.21
C THR A 39 -11.13 26.98 9.26
N ALA A 40 -9.83 27.12 8.98
CA ALA A 40 -9.34 28.07 8.00
C ALA A 40 -10.00 27.70 6.67
N ALA A 41 -10.55 28.69 5.98
CA ALA A 41 -11.17 28.48 4.69
C ALA A 41 -10.15 27.78 3.76
N GLU A 42 -10.60 26.79 3.03
CA GLU A 42 -9.74 26.05 2.09
C GLU A 42 -9.08 27.04 1.11
N PRO A 43 -7.74 26.98 0.92
CA PRO A 43 -7.02 27.88 0.00
C PRO A 43 -7.60 27.83 -1.42
N GLU A 44 -7.59 28.95 -2.11
CA GLU A 44 -8.21 29.04 -3.45
C GLU A 44 -7.52 28.14 -4.47
N VAL A 45 -6.19 28.02 -4.39
CA VAL A 45 -5.44 27.11 -5.26
C VAL A 45 -5.79 25.64 -5.02
N VAL A 46 -6.13 25.25 -3.78
CA VAL A 46 -6.57 23.88 -3.44
C VAL A 46 -7.93 23.59 -4.04
N LYS A 47 -8.87 24.55 -3.97
CA LYS A 47 -10.18 24.43 -4.63
C LYS A 47 -10.03 24.26 -6.14
N THR A 48 -9.14 25.05 -6.75
CA THR A 48 -8.86 24.97 -8.19
C THR A 48 -8.32 23.58 -8.57
N LEU A 49 -7.35 23.05 -7.84
CA LEU A 49 -6.79 21.73 -8.09
C LEU A 49 -7.81 20.60 -7.87
N ARG A 50 -8.67 20.75 -6.87
CA ARG A 50 -9.81 19.83 -6.64
C ARG A 50 -10.78 19.84 -7.83
N GLY A 51 -11.06 20.99 -8.39
CA GLY A 51 -11.85 21.14 -9.62
C GLY A 51 -11.19 20.51 -10.86
N GLN A 52 -9.87 20.33 -10.84
CA GLN A 52 -9.09 19.63 -11.86
C GLN A 52 -8.95 18.12 -11.61
N GLY A 53 -9.63 17.56 -10.60
CA GLY A 53 -9.65 16.13 -10.32
C GLY A 53 -8.60 15.66 -9.31
N VAL A 54 -8.00 16.56 -8.53
CA VAL A 54 -7.14 16.17 -7.40
C VAL A 54 -8.00 15.96 -6.16
N GLU A 55 -7.92 14.79 -5.55
CA GLU A 55 -8.54 14.48 -4.26
C GLU A 55 -7.51 14.61 -3.16
N PHE A 56 -7.76 15.50 -2.18
CA PHE A 56 -6.87 15.68 -1.03
C PHE A 56 -7.32 14.85 0.16
N MET A 57 -6.39 14.13 0.75
CA MET A 57 -6.59 13.18 1.84
C MET A 57 -6.18 13.74 3.21
N GLY A 58 -5.33 14.78 3.22
CA GLY A 58 -4.87 15.43 4.45
C GLY A 58 -3.80 16.48 4.21
N THR A 59 -3.41 17.16 5.28
CA THR A 59 -2.39 18.21 5.28
C THR A 59 -1.24 17.86 6.21
N PHE A 60 -0.08 18.47 6.00
CA PHE A 60 1.09 18.34 6.84
C PHE A 60 1.96 19.60 6.81
N ASP A 61 2.70 19.82 7.88
CA ASP A 61 3.60 20.95 7.99
C ASP A 61 4.92 20.69 7.25
N THR A 62 5.52 21.75 6.71
CA THR A 62 6.84 21.70 6.09
C THR A 62 7.82 22.65 6.78
N PRO A 63 9.12 22.33 6.77
CA PRO A 63 10.14 23.18 7.40
C PRO A 63 10.37 24.53 6.70
N VAL A 64 9.77 24.75 5.54
CA VAL A 64 9.97 25.93 4.68
C VAL A 64 8.74 26.88 4.69
N GLY A 65 7.79 26.69 5.61
CA GLY A 65 6.63 27.57 5.75
C GLY A 65 5.55 27.38 4.67
N LEU A 66 5.65 26.36 3.85
CA LEU A 66 4.58 25.91 2.96
C LEU A 66 3.69 24.91 3.70
N THR A 67 2.39 24.92 3.43
CA THR A 67 1.51 23.85 3.89
C THR A 67 1.49 22.72 2.86
N GLY A 68 1.88 21.51 3.29
CA GLY A 68 1.80 20.32 2.46
C GLY A 68 0.37 19.77 2.43
N TYR A 69 -0.10 19.41 1.24
CA TYR A 69 -1.34 18.71 0.99
C TYR A 69 -1.01 17.38 0.35
N ALA A 70 -1.43 16.28 0.96
CA ALA A 70 -1.29 14.94 0.42
C ALA A 70 -2.59 14.56 -0.30
N GLY A 71 -2.49 14.10 -1.54
CA GLY A 71 -3.65 13.77 -2.35
C GLY A 71 -3.35 12.80 -3.49
N VAL A 72 -4.35 12.59 -4.34
CA VAL A 72 -4.26 11.73 -5.52
C VAL A 72 -4.81 12.45 -6.75
N ALA A 73 -4.20 12.21 -7.90
CA ALA A 73 -4.74 12.51 -9.21
C ALA A 73 -4.99 11.19 -9.95
N GLY A 74 -6.25 10.79 -10.04
CA GLY A 74 -6.63 9.44 -10.47
C GLY A 74 -6.11 8.40 -9.46
N GLN A 75 -5.13 7.58 -9.87
CA GLN A 75 -4.52 6.58 -8.99
C GLN A 75 -3.08 6.95 -8.55
N ARG A 76 -2.62 8.16 -8.86
CA ARG A 76 -1.25 8.59 -8.58
C ARG A 76 -1.20 9.46 -7.34
N PRO A 77 -0.54 9.01 -6.25
CA PRO A 77 -0.26 9.84 -5.10
C PRO A 77 0.58 11.06 -5.50
N LEU A 78 0.27 12.21 -4.93
CA LEU A 78 1.02 13.44 -5.14
C LEU A 78 1.01 14.32 -3.89
N ALA A 79 2.06 15.12 -3.73
CA ALA A 79 2.12 16.19 -2.75
C ALA A 79 1.96 17.54 -3.44
N VAL A 80 1.25 18.44 -2.79
CA VAL A 80 1.06 19.82 -3.21
C VAL A 80 1.50 20.71 -2.06
N TYR A 81 2.39 21.66 -2.32
CA TYR A 81 2.92 22.59 -1.33
C TYR A 81 2.35 23.97 -1.60
N VAL A 82 1.52 24.45 -0.68
CA VAL A 82 0.75 25.68 -0.82
C VAL A 82 1.40 26.80 -0.03
N SER A 83 1.52 27.98 -0.66
CA SER A 83 2.01 29.21 -0.05
C SER A 83 1.08 29.71 1.07
N SER A 84 1.61 30.49 1.99
CA SER A 84 0.86 31.03 3.14
C SER A 84 -0.29 31.96 2.72
N ASP A 85 -0.25 32.57 1.52
CA ASP A 85 -1.32 33.38 0.96
C ASP A 85 -2.45 32.54 0.34
N GLY A 86 -2.24 31.22 0.18
CA GLY A 86 -3.23 30.30 -0.40
C GLY A 86 -3.48 30.47 -1.90
N GLN A 87 -2.68 31.30 -2.57
CA GLN A 87 -2.86 31.62 -3.99
C GLN A 87 -1.96 30.83 -4.93
N HIS A 88 -0.85 30.28 -4.41
CA HIS A 88 0.15 29.61 -5.22
C HIS A 88 0.43 28.20 -4.67
N ALA A 89 0.72 27.27 -5.56
CA ALA A 89 1.09 25.92 -5.18
C ALA A 89 2.19 25.34 -6.09
N ILE A 90 2.97 24.45 -5.51
CA ILE A 90 3.95 23.61 -6.21
C ILE A 90 3.46 22.19 -6.12
N VAL A 91 3.26 21.52 -7.26
CA VAL A 91 2.93 20.09 -7.32
C VAL A 91 4.21 19.32 -7.59
N GLY A 92 4.60 18.44 -6.67
CA GLY A 92 5.83 17.67 -6.85
C GLY A 92 6.50 17.27 -5.55
N THR A 93 7.84 17.08 -5.61
CA THR A 93 8.66 16.64 -4.48
C THR A 93 9.44 17.83 -3.90
N LEU A 94 9.32 18.04 -2.60
CA LEU A 94 10.14 18.98 -1.84
C LEU A 94 11.32 18.25 -1.24
N VAL A 95 12.53 18.59 -1.69
CA VAL A 95 13.76 17.97 -1.19
C VAL A 95 14.53 18.90 -0.26
N ASN A 96 15.19 18.34 0.76
CA ASN A 96 16.11 19.04 1.62
C ASN A 96 17.53 19.10 1.02
N ALA A 97 18.50 19.72 1.74
CA ALA A 97 19.89 19.84 1.30
C ALA A 97 20.62 18.48 1.13
N LYS A 98 20.08 17.39 1.63
CA LYS A 98 20.61 16.03 1.47
C LYS A 98 19.97 15.29 0.29
N GLY A 99 18.99 15.91 -0.40
CA GLY A 99 18.22 15.26 -1.46
C GLY A 99 17.07 14.37 -0.95
N GLU A 100 16.75 14.41 0.36
CA GLU A 100 15.67 13.61 0.94
C GLU A 100 14.32 14.29 0.68
N ASP A 101 13.29 13.50 0.30
CA ASP A 101 11.92 13.99 0.13
C ASP A 101 11.27 14.27 1.49
N VAL A 102 10.99 15.55 1.74
CA VAL A 102 10.41 16.04 3.00
C VAL A 102 8.96 15.55 3.19
N GLY A 103 8.22 15.37 2.10
CA GLY A 103 6.82 14.97 2.10
C GLY A 103 6.59 13.45 2.08
N ALA A 104 7.62 12.64 1.77
CA ALA A 104 7.47 11.22 1.49
C ALA A 104 6.77 10.43 2.59
N ALA A 105 7.17 10.64 3.87
CA ALA A 105 6.58 9.94 5.00
C ALA A 105 5.09 10.27 5.16
N LYS A 106 4.72 11.54 5.02
CA LYS A 106 3.33 11.99 5.13
C LYS A 106 2.49 11.57 3.94
N LEU A 107 3.03 11.60 2.73
CA LEU A 107 2.36 11.08 1.55
C LEU A 107 2.10 9.57 1.67
N LYS A 108 3.07 8.83 2.22
CA LYS A 108 2.89 7.40 2.51
C LYS A 108 1.80 7.17 3.56
N GLU A 109 1.84 7.90 4.67
CA GLU A 109 0.87 7.78 5.78
C GLU A 109 -0.56 8.11 5.33
N LEU A 110 -0.74 9.27 4.67
CA LEU A 110 -2.05 9.83 4.39
C LEU A 110 -2.68 9.25 3.11
N VAL A 111 -1.87 8.81 2.14
CA VAL A 111 -2.36 8.43 0.80
C VAL A 111 -1.94 7.02 0.43
N SER A 112 -0.64 6.78 0.19
CA SER A 112 -0.16 5.53 -0.40
C SER A 112 -0.44 4.32 0.47
N GLY A 113 -0.33 4.45 1.81
CA GLY A 113 -0.64 3.39 2.75
C GLY A 113 -2.11 2.97 2.72
N PRO A 114 -3.07 3.91 2.93
CA PRO A 114 -4.49 3.62 2.84
C PRO A 114 -4.93 3.10 1.46
N MET A 115 -4.41 3.67 0.37
CA MET A 115 -4.68 3.16 -0.99
C MET A 115 -4.17 1.73 -1.15
N GLY A 116 -2.94 1.47 -0.77
CA GLY A 116 -2.34 0.15 -0.83
C GLY A 116 -3.10 -0.89 -0.01
N ALA A 117 -3.56 -0.51 1.19
CA ALA A 117 -4.38 -1.38 2.03
C ALA A 117 -5.70 -1.77 1.35
N LYS A 118 -6.41 -0.82 0.75
CA LYS A 118 -7.63 -1.08 -0.02
C LYS A 118 -7.36 -1.99 -1.22
N LEU A 119 -6.29 -1.72 -1.95
CA LEU A 119 -5.86 -2.53 -3.09
C LEU A 119 -5.57 -3.98 -2.64
N TRP A 120 -4.82 -4.13 -1.55
CA TRP A 120 -4.52 -5.46 -1.00
C TRP A 120 -5.79 -6.21 -0.58
N GLN A 121 -6.71 -5.56 0.13
CA GLN A 121 -8.00 -6.14 0.50
C GLN A 121 -8.81 -6.56 -0.74
N ARG A 122 -8.78 -5.79 -1.82
CA ARG A 122 -9.52 -6.11 -3.05
C ARG A 122 -8.98 -7.36 -3.73
N VAL A 123 -7.65 -7.52 -3.86
CA VAL A 123 -7.07 -8.75 -4.43
C VAL A 123 -7.22 -9.95 -3.50
N GLU A 124 -7.17 -9.75 -2.19
CA GLU A 124 -7.38 -10.81 -1.20
C GLU A 124 -8.80 -11.37 -1.24
N ALA A 125 -9.79 -10.51 -1.48
CA ALA A 125 -11.20 -10.89 -1.63
C ALA A 125 -11.55 -11.47 -3.01
N SER A 126 -10.64 -11.41 -4.00
CA SER A 126 -10.87 -11.95 -5.34
C SER A 126 -10.86 -13.49 -5.35
N HIS A 127 -11.40 -14.07 -6.42
CA HIS A 127 -11.45 -15.53 -6.61
C HIS A 127 -10.14 -16.01 -7.24
N TRP A 128 -9.18 -16.37 -6.40
CA TRP A 128 -7.85 -16.79 -6.82
C TRP A 128 -7.62 -18.29 -6.67
N VAL A 129 -6.65 -18.80 -7.43
CA VAL A 129 -6.13 -20.17 -7.34
C VAL A 129 -4.71 -20.10 -6.79
N ALA A 130 -4.42 -20.92 -5.77
CA ALA A 130 -3.10 -20.96 -5.16
C ALA A 130 -2.07 -21.67 -6.04
N ASP A 131 -0.86 -21.09 -6.13
CA ASP A 131 0.31 -21.71 -6.72
C ASP A 131 1.48 -21.57 -5.74
N GLY A 132 1.80 -22.65 -5.03
CA GLY A 132 2.78 -22.69 -3.96
C GLY A 132 2.20 -23.06 -2.59
N LYS A 133 3.07 -23.14 -1.59
CA LYS A 133 2.70 -23.55 -0.24
C LYS A 133 1.86 -22.49 0.48
N ALA A 134 0.88 -22.95 1.25
CA ALA A 134 -0.02 -22.06 2.00
C ALA A 134 0.70 -21.25 3.11
N ASP A 135 1.78 -21.79 3.64
CA ASP A 135 2.63 -21.19 4.68
C ASP A 135 3.83 -20.40 4.13
N ALA A 136 3.86 -20.14 2.81
CA ALA A 136 4.90 -19.34 2.20
C ALA A 136 4.96 -17.94 2.82
N PRO A 137 6.15 -17.45 3.21
CA PRO A 137 6.28 -16.15 3.90
C PRO A 137 5.94 -14.95 3.02
N ARG A 138 5.91 -15.12 1.70
CA ARG A 138 5.58 -14.06 0.75
C ARG A 138 4.40 -14.45 -0.12
N ILE A 139 3.41 -13.57 -0.15
CA ILE A 139 2.23 -13.69 -1.02
C ILE A 139 2.34 -12.69 -2.17
N VAL A 140 2.09 -13.16 -3.37
CA VAL A 140 2.00 -12.34 -4.59
C VAL A 140 0.67 -12.65 -5.28
N TYR A 141 -0.10 -11.63 -5.63
CA TYR A 141 -1.30 -11.79 -6.46
C TYR A 141 -0.97 -11.49 -7.91
N ALA A 142 -1.54 -12.26 -8.83
CA ALA A 142 -1.34 -12.04 -10.26
C ALA A 142 -2.67 -12.22 -11.01
N PHE A 143 -3.14 -11.17 -11.66
CA PHE A 143 -4.19 -11.31 -12.68
C PHE A 143 -3.62 -12.02 -13.89
N SER A 144 -4.17 -13.17 -14.21
CA SER A 144 -3.67 -14.06 -15.25
C SER A 144 -4.78 -14.55 -16.17
N ASP A 145 -4.46 -14.62 -17.46
CA ASP A 145 -5.35 -15.21 -18.46
C ASP A 145 -4.74 -16.53 -18.95
N PRO A 146 -5.50 -17.62 -19.06
CA PRO A 146 -4.99 -18.92 -19.48
C PRO A 146 -4.34 -18.96 -20.87
N ASN A 147 -4.58 -17.95 -21.70
CA ASN A 147 -3.97 -17.79 -23.03
C ASN A 147 -2.86 -16.75 -23.07
N CYS A 148 -2.47 -16.18 -21.94
CA CYS A 148 -1.48 -15.12 -21.89
C CYS A 148 -0.03 -15.67 -21.89
N PRO A 149 0.77 -15.45 -22.92
CA PRO A 149 2.13 -15.97 -22.97
C PRO A 149 3.07 -15.30 -21.96
N TYR A 150 2.79 -14.05 -21.56
CA TYR A 150 3.57 -13.35 -20.53
C TYR A 150 3.23 -13.85 -19.13
N CYS A 151 1.98 -14.27 -18.88
CA CYS A 151 1.60 -14.91 -17.63
C CYS A 151 2.31 -16.25 -17.46
N ASN A 152 2.34 -17.04 -18.52
CA ASN A 152 3.07 -18.31 -18.53
C ASN A 152 4.58 -18.11 -18.27
N ARG A 153 5.22 -17.15 -18.96
CA ARG A 153 6.64 -16.82 -18.69
C ARG A 153 6.88 -16.34 -17.27
N PHE A 154 5.95 -15.57 -16.68
CA PHE A 154 6.05 -15.18 -15.27
C PHE A 154 5.93 -16.40 -14.36
N TRP A 155 5.00 -17.29 -14.64
CA TRP A 155 4.83 -18.54 -13.91
C TRP A 155 6.11 -19.39 -13.96
N GLU A 156 6.70 -19.59 -15.15
CA GLU A 156 7.98 -20.31 -15.33
C GLU A 156 9.13 -19.65 -14.54
N ALA A 157 9.28 -18.33 -14.67
CA ALA A 157 10.34 -17.58 -14.00
C ALA A 157 10.22 -17.66 -12.47
N ALA A 158 9.01 -17.79 -11.94
CA ALA A 158 8.74 -17.85 -10.50
C ALA A 158 8.99 -19.23 -9.87
N ARG A 159 9.16 -20.30 -10.66
CA ARG A 159 9.29 -21.69 -10.15
C ARG A 159 10.32 -21.84 -9.03
N PRO A 160 11.54 -21.25 -9.10
CA PRO A 160 12.53 -21.41 -8.03
C PRO A 160 12.08 -20.92 -6.66
N TRP A 161 11.24 -19.88 -6.61
CA TRP A 161 10.69 -19.34 -5.35
C TRP A 161 9.49 -20.12 -4.85
N VAL A 162 8.61 -20.52 -5.77
CA VAL A 162 7.39 -21.27 -5.45
C VAL A 162 7.71 -22.68 -4.99
N GLU A 163 8.57 -23.39 -5.70
CA GLU A 163 8.97 -24.77 -5.38
C GLU A 163 9.79 -24.86 -4.09
N SER A 164 10.62 -23.84 -3.79
CA SER A 164 11.32 -23.75 -2.52
C SER A 164 10.41 -23.39 -1.34
N GLY A 165 9.15 -23.00 -1.60
CA GLY A 165 8.19 -22.60 -0.56
C GLY A 165 8.40 -21.18 -0.04
N LYS A 166 9.19 -20.35 -0.72
CA LYS A 166 9.42 -18.94 -0.34
C LYS A 166 8.28 -18.01 -0.75
N VAL A 167 7.57 -18.35 -1.83
CA VAL A 167 6.49 -17.55 -2.39
C VAL A 167 5.27 -18.41 -2.69
N GLN A 168 4.09 -17.90 -2.36
CA GLN A 168 2.82 -18.37 -2.93
C GLN A 168 2.31 -17.32 -3.90
N ILE A 169 2.06 -17.71 -5.15
CA ILE A 169 1.37 -16.85 -6.11
C ILE A 169 -0.11 -17.19 -6.08
N ARG A 170 -0.96 -16.20 -5.86
CA ARG A 170 -2.41 -16.31 -5.93
C ARG A 170 -2.86 -15.80 -7.28
N GLN A 171 -3.17 -16.73 -8.17
CA GLN A 171 -3.56 -16.45 -9.56
C GLN A 171 -5.03 -16.05 -9.62
N ILE A 172 -5.32 -14.78 -9.91
CA ILE A 172 -6.66 -14.26 -10.12
C ILE A 172 -6.96 -14.41 -11.61
N LEU A 173 -7.71 -15.45 -11.95
CA LEU A 173 -7.98 -15.77 -13.34
C LEU A 173 -9.00 -14.82 -13.96
N VAL A 174 -8.71 -14.35 -15.17
CA VAL A 174 -9.56 -13.49 -16.00
C VAL A 174 -9.65 -14.07 -17.42
N GLY A 175 -10.62 -13.61 -18.22
CA GLY A 175 -10.87 -14.14 -19.56
C GLY A 175 -10.85 -13.07 -20.65
N VAL A 176 -9.69 -12.37 -20.83
CA VAL A 176 -9.65 -11.09 -21.59
C VAL A 176 -8.77 -11.12 -22.86
N ILE A 177 -7.99 -12.18 -23.09
CA ILE A 177 -6.99 -12.21 -24.20
C ILE A 177 -7.58 -12.78 -25.48
N ARG A 178 -8.38 -13.87 -25.40
CA ARG A 178 -8.99 -14.56 -26.55
C ARG A 178 -10.44 -14.92 -26.26
N GLU A 179 -11.19 -15.24 -27.31
CA GLU A 179 -12.61 -15.64 -27.19
C GLU A 179 -12.82 -16.85 -26.25
N ASP A 180 -11.87 -17.79 -26.21
CA ASP A 180 -11.93 -18.98 -25.36
C ASP A 180 -11.31 -18.77 -23.97
N SER A 181 -10.75 -17.60 -23.66
CA SER A 181 -10.09 -17.34 -22.39
C SER A 181 -11.01 -17.52 -21.19
N ALA A 182 -12.20 -16.94 -21.22
CA ALA A 182 -13.19 -17.09 -20.14
C ALA A 182 -13.58 -18.55 -19.92
N ASN A 183 -13.75 -19.32 -21.01
CA ASN A 183 -14.10 -20.74 -20.94
C ASN A 183 -12.97 -21.59 -20.34
N LYS A 184 -11.70 -21.27 -20.65
CA LYS A 184 -10.53 -21.93 -20.07
C LYS A 184 -10.33 -21.54 -18.59
N ALA A 185 -10.44 -20.25 -18.27
CA ALA A 185 -10.41 -19.79 -16.88
C ALA A 185 -11.49 -20.45 -16.04
N ALA A 186 -12.71 -20.59 -16.60
CA ALA A 186 -13.80 -21.31 -15.96
C ALA A 186 -13.49 -22.79 -15.75
N ALA A 187 -12.85 -23.45 -16.71
CA ALA A 187 -12.44 -24.85 -16.59
C ALA A 187 -11.44 -25.05 -15.45
N ILE A 188 -10.51 -24.10 -15.25
CA ILE A 188 -9.56 -24.14 -14.15
C ILE A 188 -10.25 -23.86 -12.81
N LEU A 189 -11.01 -22.75 -12.70
CA LEU A 189 -11.70 -22.38 -11.46
C LEU A 189 -12.75 -23.40 -10.99
N GLY A 190 -13.41 -24.08 -11.94
CA GLY A 190 -14.42 -25.08 -11.67
C GLY A 190 -13.91 -26.52 -11.58
N ALA A 191 -12.61 -26.74 -11.67
CA ALA A 191 -12.02 -28.07 -11.57
C ALA A 191 -12.13 -28.62 -10.14
N ALA A 192 -12.12 -29.94 -10.01
CA ALA A 192 -12.08 -30.60 -8.69
C ALA A 192 -10.82 -30.22 -7.89
N SER A 193 -9.73 -29.91 -8.57
CA SER A 193 -8.50 -29.32 -8.02
C SER A 193 -8.05 -28.19 -8.92
N PRO A 194 -8.45 -26.93 -8.61
CA PRO A 194 -8.08 -25.76 -9.41
C PRO A 194 -6.57 -25.55 -9.52
N GLU A 195 -5.82 -25.84 -8.45
CA GLU A 195 -4.36 -25.72 -8.41
C GLU A 195 -3.70 -26.68 -9.41
N GLN A 196 -4.18 -27.93 -9.50
CA GLN A 196 -3.64 -28.92 -10.45
C GLN A 196 -4.00 -28.54 -11.89
N ALA A 197 -5.23 -28.06 -12.11
CA ALA A 197 -5.67 -27.61 -13.43
C ALA A 197 -4.87 -26.39 -13.91
N LEU A 198 -4.61 -25.42 -13.02
CA LEU A 198 -3.73 -24.29 -13.29
C LEU A 198 -2.32 -24.75 -13.65
N GLN A 199 -1.70 -25.58 -12.82
CA GLN A 199 -0.35 -26.10 -13.09
C GLN A 199 -0.27 -26.88 -14.40
N GLN A 200 -1.31 -27.63 -14.75
CA GLN A 200 -1.37 -28.34 -16.03
C GLN A 200 -1.45 -27.35 -17.21
N ASN A 201 -2.29 -26.31 -17.10
CA ASN A 201 -2.35 -25.26 -18.13
C ASN A 201 -0.99 -24.62 -18.34
N GLU A 202 -0.30 -24.26 -17.27
CA GLU A 202 0.96 -23.54 -17.35
C GLU A 202 2.11 -24.42 -17.87
N ARG A 203 2.22 -25.67 -17.41
CA ARG A 203 3.23 -26.62 -17.92
C ARG A 203 3.04 -26.97 -19.39
N ASP A 204 1.81 -27.09 -19.82
CA ASP A 204 1.43 -27.53 -21.15
C ASP A 204 0.94 -26.38 -22.03
N PHE A 205 1.30 -25.16 -21.68
CA PHE A 205 0.80 -23.93 -22.30
C PHE A 205 0.91 -23.95 -23.83
N SER A 206 2.08 -24.32 -24.36
CA SER A 206 2.31 -24.39 -25.80
C SER A 206 1.48 -25.48 -26.52
N ARG A 207 1.01 -26.48 -25.77
CA ARG A 207 0.19 -27.60 -26.31
C ARG A 207 -1.32 -27.31 -26.19
N GLY A 208 -1.71 -26.29 -25.46
CA GLY A 208 -3.11 -25.91 -25.29
C GLY A 208 -3.98 -27.01 -24.68
N VAL A 209 -3.48 -27.72 -23.65
CA VAL A 209 -4.11 -28.93 -23.10
C VAL A 209 -5.43 -28.64 -22.40
N ILE A 210 -5.54 -27.49 -21.72
CA ILE A 210 -6.81 -27.11 -21.08
C ILE A 210 -7.82 -26.71 -22.15
N LYS A 211 -8.91 -27.47 -22.19
CA LYS A 211 -10.07 -27.14 -23.03
C LYS A 211 -11.05 -26.31 -22.23
N GLY A 212 -11.52 -25.22 -22.82
CA GLY A 212 -12.58 -24.40 -22.24
C GLY A 212 -13.88 -25.18 -22.08
N LEU A 213 -14.69 -24.79 -21.08
CA LEU A 213 -16.03 -25.32 -20.90
C LEU A 213 -16.91 -24.86 -22.08
N ALA A 214 -17.75 -25.76 -22.61
CA ALA A 214 -18.69 -25.41 -23.68
C ALA A 214 -19.73 -24.35 -23.22
N LYS A 215 -20.05 -24.35 -21.92
CA LYS A 215 -20.95 -23.38 -21.29
C LYS A 215 -20.40 -23.02 -19.92
N LEU A 216 -20.39 -21.73 -19.59
CA LEU A 216 -19.98 -21.27 -18.27
C LEU A 216 -21.11 -21.53 -17.26
N PRO A 217 -20.83 -22.23 -16.13
CA PRO A 217 -21.74 -22.25 -15.00
C PRO A 217 -21.91 -20.85 -14.42
N ALA A 218 -23.12 -20.43 -14.10
CA ALA A 218 -23.43 -19.06 -13.65
C ALA A 218 -22.59 -18.61 -12.43
N GLU A 219 -22.30 -19.53 -11.51
CA GLU A 219 -21.45 -19.24 -10.35
C GLU A 219 -20.00 -18.92 -10.77
N ILE A 220 -19.43 -19.67 -11.70
CA ILE A 220 -18.06 -19.45 -12.19
C ILE A 220 -17.98 -18.17 -13.02
N GLU A 221 -19.00 -17.93 -13.85
CA GLU A 221 -19.12 -16.68 -14.62
C GLU A 221 -19.17 -15.44 -13.70
N ALA A 222 -19.89 -15.52 -12.58
CA ALA A 222 -19.91 -14.44 -11.58
C ALA A 222 -18.52 -14.20 -10.96
N LYS A 223 -17.78 -15.28 -10.62
CA LYS A 223 -16.40 -15.18 -10.11
C LYS A 223 -15.44 -14.54 -11.12
N LEU A 224 -15.52 -14.93 -12.38
CA LEU A 224 -14.70 -14.33 -13.44
C LEU A 224 -15.01 -12.86 -13.63
N ARG A 225 -16.29 -12.49 -13.66
CA ARG A 225 -16.73 -11.09 -13.75
C ARG A 225 -16.22 -10.24 -12.58
N ASP A 226 -16.26 -10.77 -11.34
CA ASP A 226 -15.71 -10.08 -10.18
C ASP A 226 -14.19 -9.91 -10.28
N ASN A 227 -13.47 -10.91 -10.76
CA ASN A 227 -12.03 -10.84 -11.01
C ASN A 227 -11.68 -9.80 -12.08
N GLU A 228 -12.44 -9.76 -13.18
CA GLU A 228 -12.24 -8.77 -14.26
C GLU A 228 -12.54 -7.35 -13.78
N LEU A 229 -13.60 -7.19 -12.98
CA LEU A 229 -13.92 -5.91 -12.35
C LEU A 229 -12.79 -5.47 -11.41
N ALA A 230 -12.27 -6.37 -10.56
CA ALA A 230 -11.12 -6.09 -9.71
C ALA A 230 -9.90 -5.63 -10.51
N MET A 231 -9.59 -6.31 -11.62
CA MET A 231 -8.50 -5.96 -12.51
C MET A 231 -8.63 -4.51 -13.03
N LEU A 232 -9.83 -4.12 -13.46
CA LEU A 232 -10.13 -2.78 -13.97
C LEU A 232 -10.10 -1.72 -12.86
N GLU A 233 -10.73 -1.99 -11.71
CA GLU A 233 -10.72 -1.10 -10.53
C GLU A 233 -9.31 -0.77 -10.05
N LEU A 234 -8.39 -1.73 -10.15
CA LEU A 234 -6.99 -1.57 -9.78
C LEU A 234 -6.11 -1.00 -10.90
N GLY A 235 -6.71 -0.61 -12.03
CA GLY A 235 -6.06 0.08 -13.13
C GLY A 235 -5.24 -0.81 -14.05
N PHE A 236 -5.37 -2.12 -13.97
CA PHE A 236 -4.72 -3.03 -14.90
C PHE A 236 -5.48 -3.13 -16.22
N GLN A 237 -4.78 -2.90 -17.32
CA GLN A 237 -5.33 -2.96 -18.69
C GLN A 237 -4.87 -4.21 -19.45
N GLY A 238 -4.11 -5.11 -18.81
CA GLY A 238 -3.59 -6.33 -19.41
C GLY A 238 -2.98 -7.26 -18.37
N THR A 239 -2.62 -8.45 -18.81
CA THR A 239 -2.04 -9.51 -17.96
C THR A 239 -0.58 -9.81 -18.34
N PRO A 240 0.27 -10.18 -17.37
CA PRO A 240 -0.03 -10.24 -15.96
C PRO A 240 -0.14 -8.86 -15.32
N GLY A 241 -1.13 -8.69 -14.43
CA GLY A 241 -1.20 -7.57 -13.50
C GLY A 241 -0.81 -8.07 -12.11
N ILE A 242 0.28 -7.57 -11.52
CA ILE A 242 0.89 -8.16 -10.33
C ILE A 242 0.77 -7.20 -9.15
N VAL A 243 0.39 -7.72 -7.98
CA VAL A 243 0.29 -7.01 -6.71
C VAL A 243 1.11 -7.76 -5.66
N PHE A 244 1.99 -7.04 -4.98
CA PHE A 244 2.86 -7.60 -3.95
C PHE A 244 3.17 -6.56 -2.87
N LYS A 245 3.77 -7.00 -1.76
CA LYS A 245 4.33 -6.10 -0.75
C LYS A 245 5.84 -6.06 -0.90
N ASP A 246 6.43 -4.87 -0.88
CA ASP A 246 7.88 -4.72 -0.82
C ASP A 246 8.44 -4.97 0.59
N ALA A 247 9.73 -4.71 0.78
CA ALA A 247 10.42 -5.02 2.04
C ALA A 247 9.91 -4.20 3.24
N ASP A 248 9.36 -3.00 3.01
CA ASP A 248 8.80 -2.14 4.04
C ASP A 248 7.28 -2.36 4.26
N GLY A 249 6.71 -3.38 3.59
CA GLY A 249 5.30 -3.74 3.66
C GLY A 249 4.36 -2.88 2.81
N SER A 250 4.89 -1.92 2.05
CA SER A 250 4.09 -1.10 1.13
C SER A 250 3.59 -1.95 -0.04
N VAL A 251 2.33 -1.78 -0.40
CA VAL A 251 1.74 -2.48 -1.53
C VAL A 251 2.20 -1.84 -2.84
N GLN A 252 2.71 -2.67 -3.72
CA GLN A 252 3.24 -2.30 -5.03
C GLN A 252 2.47 -3.03 -6.13
N THR A 253 2.49 -2.44 -7.31
CA THR A 253 1.90 -3.04 -8.51
C THR A 253 2.94 -3.12 -9.63
N ARG A 254 2.81 -4.12 -10.49
CA ARG A 254 3.56 -4.24 -11.75
C ARG A 254 2.62 -4.69 -12.86
N THR A 255 2.79 -4.11 -14.03
CA THR A 255 2.06 -4.52 -15.23
C THR A 255 3.02 -5.18 -16.20
N GLY A 256 2.63 -6.34 -16.73
CA GLY A 256 3.45 -7.13 -17.63
C GLY A 256 4.47 -8.02 -16.91
N LEU A 257 5.34 -8.66 -17.68
CA LEU A 257 6.35 -9.61 -17.19
C LEU A 257 7.50 -8.88 -16.49
N PRO A 258 7.68 -9.02 -15.15
CA PRO A 258 8.85 -8.49 -14.47
C PRO A 258 10.12 -9.27 -14.85
N GLN A 259 11.25 -8.59 -14.99
CA GLN A 259 12.54 -9.19 -15.36
C GLN A 259 13.67 -8.63 -14.49
N GLY A 260 14.78 -9.37 -14.36
CA GLY A 260 15.95 -8.93 -13.61
C GLY A 260 15.63 -8.52 -12.17
N ASP A 261 16.05 -7.33 -11.79
CA ASP A 261 15.84 -6.79 -10.44
C ASP A 261 14.36 -6.60 -10.09
N ASP A 262 13.52 -6.30 -11.08
CA ASP A 262 12.08 -6.16 -10.89
C ASP A 262 11.43 -7.50 -10.52
N LEU A 263 11.90 -8.61 -11.10
CA LEU A 263 11.45 -9.96 -10.71
C LEU A 263 11.84 -10.27 -9.26
N GLN A 264 13.03 -9.85 -8.82
CA GLN A 264 13.45 -10.00 -7.42
C GLN A 264 12.66 -9.08 -6.48
N ALA A 265 12.31 -7.87 -6.90
CA ALA A 265 11.45 -6.99 -6.12
C ALA A 265 10.07 -7.66 -5.88
N VAL A 266 9.49 -8.27 -6.92
CA VAL A 266 8.21 -8.99 -6.83
C VAL A 266 8.31 -10.23 -5.96
N LEU A 267 9.28 -11.10 -6.20
CA LEU A 267 9.35 -12.45 -5.59
C LEU A 267 10.21 -12.51 -4.31
N GLY A 268 10.99 -11.46 -4.04
CA GLY A 268 11.96 -11.45 -2.95
C GLY A 268 13.30 -12.09 -3.33
N PRO A 269 14.25 -12.15 -2.40
CA PRO A 269 15.54 -12.79 -2.64
C PRO A 269 15.39 -14.31 -2.83
N ARG A 270 16.24 -14.86 -3.71
CA ARG A 270 16.33 -16.31 -3.96
C ARG A 270 16.79 -17.10 -2.74
#